data_c51b390bf50f30e6cb5af00ca9a0cf68
#
_entry.id   c51b390bf50f30e6cb5af00ca9a0cf68
#
_cell.length_a   1.000
_cell.length_b   1.000
_cell.length_c   1.000
_cell.angle_alpha   90.00
_cell.angle_beta   90.00
_cell.angle_gamma   90.00
#
_symmetry.space_group_name_H-M   'P 1'
#
loop_
_entity.id
_entity.type
_entity.pdbx_description
1 polymer ?
#
loop_
_entity_poly.entity_id
_entity_poly.type
_entity_poly.pdbx_seq_one_letter_code
_entity_poly.pdbx_strand_id
1 'polypeptide(L)'
;MTLIEQIYNELNEKTTITTDEFSMYWLGQCKSYYTSIKSRNIQASNNALINLLNKINEEKNLINNKNPHPILQSLVTQYTILEDKLCTEIAQRSIKHNICNSSVKKLILKAVNNV
;
A
#
# COMPACT_ATOMS: atom_id res chain seq x y z
N MET A 1 -15.84 4.34 -1.54
CA MET A 1 -14.52 4.04 -2.16
C MET A 1 -13.66 3.28 -1.18
N THR A 2 -13.11 2.15 -1.58
CA THR A 2 -12.23 1.37 -0.71
C THR A 2 -10.85 2.03 -0.60
N LEU A 3 -10.08 1.63 0.40
CA LEU A 3 -8.71 2.12 0.58
C LEU A 3 -7.86 1.85 -0.66
N ILE A 4 -8.00 0.65 -1.25
CA ILE A 4 -7.20 0.29 -2.44
C ILE A 4 -7.53 1.17 -3.64
N GLU A 5 -8.79 1.58 -3.79
CA GLU A 5 -9.20 2.49 -4.86
C GLU A 5 -8.62 3.89 -4.63
N GLN A 6 -8.64 4.36 -3.39
CA GLN A 6 -8.02 5.64 -3.03
C GLN A 6 -6.53 5.64 -3.38
N ILE A 7 -5.83 4.58 -3.01
CA ILE A 7 -4.39 4.47 -3.27
C ILE A 7 -4.11 4.44 -4.77
N TYR A 8 -4.89 3.66 -5.53
CA TYR A 8 -4.73 3.61 -6.98
C TYR A 8 -4.90 5.00 -7.61
N ASN A 9 -5.96 5.72 -7.21
CA ASN A 9 -6.23 7.04 -7.75
C ASN A 9 -5.10 8.03 -7.43
N GLU A 10 -4.60 8.02 -6.22
CA GLU A 10 -3.50 8.90 -5.81
C GLU A 10 -2.20 8.57 -6.55
N LEU A 11 -1.87 7.29 -6.70
CA LEU A 11 -0.70 6.87 -7.47
C LEU A 11 -0.84 7.23 -8.94
N ASN A 12 -2.01 7.06 -9.51
CA ASN A 12 -2.26 7.35 -10.91
C ASN A 12 -2.15 8.84 -11.24
N GLU A 13 -2.50 9.71 -10.30
CA GLU A 13 -2.36 11.16 -10.47
C GLU A 13 -0.89 11.56 -10.64
N LYS A 14 0.01 10.89 -9.93
CA LYS A 14 1.44 11.26 -9.90
C LYS A 14 2.26 10.51 -10.95
N THR A 15 1.92 9.25 -11.24
CA THR A 15 2.81 8.35 -12.00
C THR A 15 2.17 7.70 -13.22
N THR A 16 0.89 7.88 -13.43
CA THR A 16 0.15 7.26 -14.55
C THR A 16 0.38 5.75 -14.64
N ILE A 17 -0.42 5.00 -13.88
CA ILE A 17 -0.34 3.55 -13.79
C ILE A 17 -1.62 2.94 -14.36
N THR A 18 -1.50 1.92 -15.22
CA THR A 18 -2.68 1.19 -15.69
C THR A 18 -3.19 0.27 -14.58
N THR A 19 -4.45 -0.16 -14.69
CA THR A 19 -5.02 -1.11 -13.71
C THR A 19 -4.29 -2.45 -13.75
N ASP A 20 -3.85 -2.87 -14.93
CA ASP A 20 -3.08 -4.12 -15.10
C ASP A 20 -1.73 -4.03 -14.39
N GLU A 21 -1.01 -2.93 -14.57
CA GLU A 21 0.27 -2.70 -13.90
C GLU A 21 0.09 -2.64 -12.38
N PHE A 22 -0.95 -1.97 -11.91
CA PHE A 22 -1.25 -1.89 -10.50
C PHE A 22 -1.48 -3.28 -9.91
N SER A 23 -2.27 -4.10 -10.59
CA SER A 23 -2.55 -5.47 -10.13
C SER A 23 -1.29 -6.32 -10.03
N MET A 24 -0.44 -6.29 -11.06
CA MET A 24 0.72 -7.16 -11.15
C MET A 24 1.93 -6.65 -10.38
N TYR A 25 2.29 -5.39 -10.59
CA TYR A 25 3.56 -4.87 -10.06
C TYR A 25 3.43 -4.26 -8.67
N TRP A 26 2.27 -3.75 -8.33
CA TRP A 26 2.05 -3.13 -7.03
C TRP A 26 1.37 -4.07 -6.04
N LEU A 27 0.37 -4.83 -6.49
CA LEU A 27 -0.35 -5.75 -5.62
C LEU A 27 0.19 -7.18 -5.66
N GLY A 28 1.05 -7.50 -6.62
CA GLY A 28 1.62 -8.84 -6.76
C GLY A 28 0.57 -9.89 -7.04
N GLN A 29 -0.46 -9.54 -7.81
CA GLN A 29 -1.59 -10.41 -8.11
C GLN A 29 -1.71 -10.61 -9.61
N CYS A 30 -2.74 -11.32 -10.05
CA CYS A 30 -2.99 -11.49 -11.47
C CYS A 30 -3.45 -10.17 -12.11
N LYS A 31 -3.31 -10.10 -13.42
CA LYS A 31 -3.57 -8.90 -14.22
C LYS A 31 -4.93 -8.26 -13.97
N SER A 32 -5.97 -9.07 -13.79
CA SER A 32 -7.35 -8.60 -13.62
C SER A 32 -7.77 -8.41 -12.16
N TYR A 33 -6.85 -8.56 -11.22
CA TYR A 33 -7.19 -8.57 -9.80
C TYR A 33 -7.89 -7.28 -9.35
N TYR A 34 -7.28 -6.13 -9.64
CA TYR A 34 -7.83 -4.84 -9.19
C TYR A 34 -9.20 -4.56 -9.80
N THR A 35 -9.36 -4.77 -11.10
CA THR A 35 -10.65 -4.54 -11.76
C THR A 35 -11.72 -5.48 -11.22
N SER A 36 -11.35 -6.72 -10.87
CA SER A 36 -12.26 -7.70 -10.31
C SER A 36 -12.77 -7.29 -8.92
N ILE A 37 -11.86 -6.92 -8.01
CA ILE A 37 -12.28 -6.51 -6.65
C ILE A 37 -13.05 -5.20 -6.68
N LYS A 38 -12.70 -4.28 -7.57
CA LYS A 38 -13.41 -3.02 -7.72
C LYS A 38 -14.84 -3.26 -8.19
N SER A 39 -15.03 -4.10 -9.22
CA SER A 39 -16.37 -4.37 -9.76
C SER A 39 -17.25 -5.08 -8.75
N ARG A 40 -16.69 -5.92 -7.87
CA ARG A 40 -17.43 -6.61 -6.83
C ARG A 40 -17.51 -5.84 -5.51
N ASN A 41 -16.90 -4.66 -5.47
CA ASN A 41 -16.86 -3.77 -4.29
C ASN A 41 -16.36 -4.50 -3.04
N ILE A 42 -15.29 -5.28 -3.18
CA ILE A 42 -14.67 -6.00 -2.07
C ILE A 42 -13.28 -5.44 -1.78
N GLN A 43 -12.82 -5.67 -0.55
CA GLN A 43 -11.51 -5.21 -0.11
C GLN A 43 -10.38 -6.06 -0.69
N ALA A 44 -9.20 -5.47 -0.85
CA ALA A 44 -8.01 -6.22 -1.23
C ALA A 44 -7.60 -7.18 -0.11
N SER A 45 -7.00 -8.31 -0.48
CA SER A 45 -6.49 -9.28 0.48
C SER A 45 -5.32 -8.70 1.29
N ASN A 46 -5.03 -9.30 2.45
CA ASN A 46 -3.88 -8.90 3.25
C ASN A 46 -2.58 -9.05 2.47
N ASN A 47 -2.46 -10.11 1.68
CA ASN A 47 -1.28 -10.35 0.86
C ASN A 47 -1.08 -9.23 -0.17
N ALA A 48 -2.15 -8.79 -0.81
CA ALA A 48 -2.10 -7.68 -1.76
C ALA A 48 -1.68 -6.37 -1.08
N LEU A 49 -2.20 -6.11 0.12
CA LEU A 49 -1.84 -4.90 0.88
C LEU A 49 -0.38 -4.91 1.31
N ILE A 50 0.13 -6.06 1.73
CA ILE A 50 1.54 -6.21 2.13
C ILE A 50 2.45 -6.01 0.92
N ASN A 51 2.10 -6.59 -0.23
CA ASN A 51 2.85 -6.40 -1.46
C ASN A 51 2.87 -4.93 -1.87
N LEU A 52 1.74 -4.25 -1.76
CA LEU A 52 1.63 -2.83 -2.06
C LEU A 52 2.51 -1.98 -1.13
N LEU A 53 2.49 -2.28 0.16
CA LEU A 53 3.34 -1.60 1.13
C LEU A 53 4.82 -1.77 0.80
N ASN A 54 5.24 -2.98 0.48
CA ASN A 54 6.62 -3.27 0.10
C ASN A 54 7.01 -2.53 -1.18
N LYS A 55 6.12 -2.48 -2.17
CA LYS A 55 6.39 -1.78 -3.42
C LYS A 55 6.53 -0.28 -3.21
N ILE A 56 5.67 0.31 -2.41
CA ILE A 56 5.74 1.75 -2.09
C ILE A 56 7.06 2.06 -1.38
N ASN A 57 7.45 1.23 -0.41
CA ASN A 57 8.71 1.40 0.31
C ASN A 57 9.91 1.28 -0.64
N GLU A 58 9.88 0.33 -1.56
CA GLU A 58 10.91 0.15 -2.56
C GLU A 58 11.05 1.39 -3.46
N GLU A 59 9.93 1.91 -3.97
CA GLU A 59 9.92 3.11 -4.82
C GLU A 59 10.42 4.33 -4.06
N LYS A 60 10.03 4.47 -2.79
CA LYS A 60 10.50 5.56 -1.94
C LYS A 60 12.01 5.51 -1.74
N ASN A 61 12.56 4.31 -1.51
CA ASN A 61 14.00 4.14 -1.35
C ASN A 61 14.77 4.45 -2.63
N LEU A 62 14.22 4.08 -3.78
CA LEU A 62 14.84 4.39 -5.08
C LEU A 62 14.93 5.90 -5.30
N ILE A 63 13.91 6.65 -4.90
CA ILE A 63 13.91 8.11 -5.01
C ILE A 63 14.95 8.70 -4.05
N ASN A 64 14.99 8.23 -2.80
CA ASN A 64 15.92 8.75 -1.79
C ASN A 64 17.38 8.48 -2.12
N ASN A 65 17.68 7.43 -2.88
CA ASN A 65 19.03 7.08 -3.29
C ASN A 65 19.54 7.89 -4.48
N LYS A 66 18.67 8.64 -5.15
CA LYS A 66 19.02 9.57 -6.21
C LYS A 66 18.95 10.97 -5.64
N ASN A 67 19.70 11.92 -6.22
CA ASN A 67 19.66 13.30 -5.74
C ASN A 67 18.21 13.81 -5.73
N PRO A 68 17.66 14.13 -4.55
CA PRO A 68 16.23 14.48 -4.46
C PRO A 68 15.96 15.86 -5.06
N HIS A 69 15.17 15.87 -6.13
CA HIS A 69 14.59 17.07 -6.68
C HIS A 69 13.33 17.43 -5.87
N PRO A 70 12.98 18.72 -5.71
CA PRO A 70 11.77 19.11 -4.96
C PRO A 70 10.49 18.37 -5.38
N ILE A 71 10.33 18.09 -6.68
CA ILE A 71 9.18 17.34 -7.19
C ILE A 71 9.19 15.91 -6.64
N LEU A 72 10.36 15.28 -6.55
CA LEU A 72 10.51 13.93 -6.01
C LEU A 72 10.28 13.89 -4.51
N GLN A 73 10.61 14.95 -3.78
CA GLN A 73 10.31 15.05 -2.35
C GLN A 73 8.82 15.06 -2.08
N SER A 74 8.06 15.74 -2.93
CA SER A 74 6.59 15.70 -2.85
C SER A 74 6.05 14.28 -3.01
N LEU A 75 6.63 13.52 -3.94
CA LEU A 75 6.24 12.12 -4.16
C LEU A 75 6.61 11.24 -2.97
N VAL A 76 7.78 11.45 -2.36
CA VAL A 76 8.19 10.72 -1.15
C VAL A 76 7.21 10.97 -0.01
N THR A 77 6.78 12.22 0.18
CA THR A 77 5.77 12.57 1.18
C THR A 77 4.46 11.84 0.93
N GLN A 78 4.03 11.80 -0.33
CA GLN A 78 2.82 11.07 -0.72
C GLN A 78 2.95 9.58 -0.39
N TYR A 79 4.07 8.97 -0.74
CA TYR A 79 4.32 7.55 -0.43
C TYR A 79 4.31 7.28 1.08
N THR A 80 4.86 8.18 1.87
CA THR A 80 4.87 8.04 3.33
C THR A 80 3.44 8.04 3.88
N ILE A 81 2.58 8.92 3.38
CA ILE A 81 1.17 8.95 3.77
C ILE A 81 0.47 7.64 3.40
N LEU A 82 0.73 7.11 2.22
CA LEU A 82 0.15 5.84 1.78
C LEU A 82 0.63 4.66 2.63
N GLU A 83 1.91 4.65 3.00
CA GLU A 83 2.44 3.63 3.91
C GLU A 83 1.72 3.64 5.24
N ASP A 84 1.48 4.82 5.82
CA ASP A 84 0.78 4.96 7.09
C ASP A 84 -0.64 4.40 7.01
N LYS A 85 -1.35 4.71 5.94
CA LYS A 85 -2.71 4.21 5.72
C LYS A 85 -2.73 2.69 5.60
N LEU A 86 -1.77 2.12 4.88
CA LEU A 86 -1.67 0.66 4.70
C LEU A 86 -1.31 -0.03 6.01
N CYS A 87 -0.35 0.49 6.76
CA CYS A 87 0.03 -0.08 8.05
C CYS A 87 -1.14 -0.08 9.03
N THR A 88 -1.90 1.02 9.05
CA THR A 88 -3.09 1.14 9.90
C THR A 88 -4.14 0.10 9.52
N GLU A 89 -4.41 -0.06 8.22
CA GLU A 89 -5.40 -1.04 7.75
C GLU A 89 -4.99 -2.47 8.07
N ILE A 90 -3.73 -2.82 7.85
CA ILE A 90 -3.21 -4.15 8.15
C ILE A 90 -3.30 -4.43 9.65
N ALA A 91 -2.91 -3.47 10.48
CA ALA A 91 -2.98 -3.61 11.93
C ALA A 91 -4.42 -3.80 12.41
N GLN A 92 -5.36 -3.01 11.89
CA GLN A 92 -6.77 -3.11 12.23
C GLN A 92 -7.36 -4.46 11.87
N ARG A 93 -7.03 -4.99 10.69
CA ARG A 93 -7.47 -6.32 10.27
C ARG A 93 -6.94 -7.40 11.20
N SER A 94 -5.67 -7.31 11.57
CA SER A 94 -5.04 -8.29 12.46
C SER A 94 -5.70 -8.30 13.84
N ILE A 95 -6.01 -7.14 14.40
CA ILE A 95 -6.67 -7.01 15.69
C ILE A 95 -8.11 -7.52 15.60
N LYS A 96 -8.85 -7.07 14.58
CA LYS A 96 -10.27 -7.38 14.40
C LYS A 96 -10.51 -8.88 14.25
N HIS A 97 -9.68 -9.55 13.49
CA HIS A 97 -9.86 -10.97 13.19
C HIS A 97 -9.16 -11.91 14.15
N ASN A 98 -8.37 -11.35 15.08
CA ASN A 98 -7.61 -12.14 16.04
C ASN A 98 -6.78 -13.24 15.36
N ILE A 99 -6.28 -12.95 14.17
CA ILE A 99 -5.55 -13.92 13.32
C ILE A 99 -4.13 -14.12 13.81
N CYS A 100 -3.54 -13.10 14.42
CA CYS A 100 -2.14 -13.09 14.82
C CYS A 100 -1.99 -13.50 16.28
N ASN A 101 -0.92 -14.23 16.59
CA ASN A 101 -0.54 -14.44 17.98
C ASN A 101 -0.09 -13.10 18.60
N SER A 102 0.08 -13.05 19.92
CA SER A 102 0.39 -11.81 20.62
C SER A 102 1.70 -11.17 20.15
N SER A 103 2.69 -11.97 19.75
CA SER A 103 3.97 -11.46 19.27
C SER A 103 3.80 -10.71 17.95
N VAL A 104 3.02 -11.25 17.02
CA VAL A 104 2.76 -10.63 15.72
C VAL A 104 1.95 -9.36 15.90
N LYS A 105 0.94 -9.37 16.77
CA LYS A 105 0.15 -8.16 17.11
C LYS A 105 1.05 -7.05 17.63
N LYS A 106 1.99 -7.36 18.53
CA LYS A 106 2.93 -6.38 19.06
C LYS A 106 3.80 -5.78 17.98
N LEU A 107 4.27 -6.60 17.05
CA LEU A 107 5.11 -6.14 15.94
C LEU A 107 4.33 -5.18 15.03
N ILE A 108 3.10 -5.51 14.70
CA ILE A 108 2.26 -4.67 13.84
C ILE A 108 1.95 -3.34 14.54
N LEU A 109 1.53 -3.37 15.79
CA LEU A 109 1.22 -2.16 16.57
C LEU A 109 2.46 -1.28 16.74
N LYS A 110 3.62 -1.88 16.97
CA LYS A 110 4.88 -1.15 17.06
C LYS A 110 5.22 -0.46 15.76
N ALA A 111 5.04 -1.13 14.63
CA ALA A 111 5.29 -0.54 13.32
C ALA A 111 4.38 0.66 13.07
N VAL A 112 3.10 0.55 13.41
CA VAL A 112 2.13 1.65 13.28
C VAL A 112 2.50 2.82 14.18
N ASN A 113 2.88 2.57 15.44
CA ASN A 113 3.20 3.62 16.40
C ASN A 113 4.53 4.31 16.14
N ASN A 114 5.44 3.69 15.41
CA ASN A 114 6.77 4.24 15.11
C ASN A 114 6.85 4.95 13.76
N VAL A 115 5.74 5.08 13.07
CA VAL A 115 5.69 5.72 11.75
C VAL A 115 5.53 7.23 11.85
#